data_1b41034481cdee0e73cb3bba7dc58267
#
_entry.id   1b41034481cdee0e73cb3bba7dc58267
#
_cell.length_a   1.000
_cell.length_b   1.000
_cell.length_c   1.000
_cell.angle_alpha   90.00
_cell.angle_beta   90.00
_cell.angle_gamma   90.00
#
_symmetry.space_group_name_H-M   'P 1'
#
loop_
_entity.id
_entity.type
_entity.pdbx_description
1 polymer ?
#
loop_
_entity_poly.entity_id
_entity_poly.type
_entity_poly.pdbx_seq_one_letter_code
_entity_poly.pdbx_strand_id
1 'polypeptide(L)'
;YSAELARLRAEIKQKSLQGAEERELEALYVQSVVLEDKVREELSVQLRPYHDDLKQALEAVGLLDVVLAKARQAIRGQLTLPQIPEEGEMVFEGLFHPQIREILEQEGRAFQAVDLKLEKGTTVITGANMAGKTVLLKSVQLAQYLMQFGFYVPARRAGMPLVEQVLTSIGDDQDELNGLSSYAAE
;
A
#
# COMPACT_ATOMS: atom_id res chain seq x y z
N TYR A 1 24.20 -24.92 -14.13
CA TYR A 1 25.40 -24.20 -13.66
C TYR A 1 26.65 -25.00 -13.88
N SER A 2 27.74 -24.76 -13.13
CA SER A 2 29.01 -25.52 -13.27
C SER A 2 28.89 -26.90 -12.64
N ALA A 3 29.06 -27.95 -13.45
CA ALA A 3 29.12 -29.32 -12.96
C ALA A 3 30.34 -29.55 -12.05
N GLU A 4 31.42 -28.80 -12.27
CA GLU A 4 32.62 -28.79 -11.47
C GLU A 4 32.36 -28.27 -10.05
N LEU A 5 31.67 -27.15 -9.93
CA LEU A 5 31.28 -26.59 -8.62
C LEU A 5 30.36 -27.55 -7.84
N ALA A 6 29.45 -28.21 -8.54
CA ALA A 6 28.56 -29.20 -7.90
C ALA A 6 29.36 -30.42 -7.38
N ARG A 7 30.35 -30.89 -8.12
CA ARG A 7 31.22 -31.98 -7.69
C ARG A 7 32.07 -31.55 -6.49
N LEU A 8 32.67 -30.37 -6.53
CA LEU A 8 33.49 -29.85 -5.44
C LEU A 8 32.71 -29.71 -4.15
N ARG A 9 31.49 -29.19 -4.23
CA ARG A 9 30.59 -29.08 -3.07
C ARG A 9 30.19 -30.44 -2.51
N ALA A 10 29.98 -31.44 -3.38
CA ALA A 10 29.67 -32.79 -2.94
C ALA A 10 30.91 -33.43 -2.24
N GLU A 11 32.12 -33.20 -2.76
CA GLU A 11 33.36 -33.64 -2.14
C GLU A 11 33.58 -33.01 -0.76
N ILE A 12 33.40 -31.69 -0.64
CA ILE A 12 33.49 -30.97 0.65
C ILE A 12 32.52 -31.59 1.67
N LYS A 13 31.28 -31.81 1.25
CA LYS A 13 30.26 -32.41 2.14
C LYS A 13 30.66 -33.83 2.58
N GLN A 14 31.16 -34.66 1.66
CA GLN A 14 31.58 -36.02 1.96
C GLN A 14 32.78 -36.06 2.93
N LYS A 15 33.81 -35.24 2.67
CA LYS A 15 35.00 -35.15 3.53
C LYS A 15 34.68 -34.59 4.92
N SER A 16 33.80 -33.61 5.00
CA SER A 16 33.31 -33.07 6.27
C SER A 16 32.64 -34.16 7.11
N LEU A 17 31.81 -35.01 6.49
CA LEU A 17 31.16 -36.15 7.18
C LEU A 17 32.14 -37.25 7.61
N GLN A 18 33.24 -37.39 6.91
CA GLN A 18 34.32 -38.39 7.21
C GLN A 18 35.33 -37.91 8.26
N GLY A 19 35.19 -36.64 8.76
CA GLY A 19 36.10 -36.09 9.74
C GLY A 19 37.51 -35.76 9.17
N ALA A 20 37.57 -35.30 7.90
CA ALA A 20 38.82 -34.88 7.27
C ALA A 20 39.51 -33.74 8.05
N GLU A 21 40.81 -33.60 7.88
CA GLU A 21 41.61 -32.57 8.52
C GLU A 21 41.11 -31.15 8.12
N GLU A 22 41.10 -30.23 9.08
CA GLU A 22 40.63 -28.85 8.91
C GLU A 22 41.34 -28.13 7.76
N ARG A 23 42.65 -28.32 7.61
CA ARG A 23 43.46 -27.77 6.50
C ARG A 23 43.00 -28.25 5.11
N GLU A 24 42.60 -29.51 5.02
CA GLU A 24 42.14 -30.10 3.74
C GLU A 24 40.78 -29.52 3.37
N LEU A 25 39.86 -29.38 4.34
CA LEU A 25 38.56 -28.75 4.13
C LEU A 25 38.71 -27.27 3.77
N GLU A 26 39.60 -26.53 4.43
CA GLU A 26 39.88 -25.13 4.15
C GLU A 26 40.36 -24.93 2.69
N ALA A 27 41.29 -25.77 2.22
CA ALA A 27 41.79 -25.73 0.85
C ALA A 27 40.66 -25.95 -0.19
N LEU A 28 39.74 -26.87 0.07
CA LEU A 28 38.59 -27.13 -0.79
C LEU A 28 37.56 -25.98 -0.74
N TYR A 29 37.37 -25.37 0.41
CA TYR A 29 36.51 -24.19 0.54
C TYR A 29 37.07 -23.01 -0.26
N VAL A 30 38.36 -22.74 -0.19
CA VAL A 30 39.02 -21.69 -0.99
C VAL A 30 38.85 -21.96 -2.48
N GLN A 31 39.03 -23.19 -2.93
CA GLN A 31 38.79 -23.57 -4.33
C GLN A 31 37.31 -23.35 -4.72
N SER A 32 36.38 -23.69 -3.86
CA SER A 32 34.94 -23.46 -4.08
C SER A 32 34.65 -21.99 -4.27
N VAL A 33 35.20 -21.09 -3.44
CA VAL A 33 35.00 -19.63 -3.55
C VAL A 33 35.55 -19.11 -4.88
N VAL A 34 36.78 -19.50 -5.26
CA VAL A 34 37.37 -19.07 -6.54
C VAL A 34 36.54 -19.53 -7.73
N LEU A 35 36.06 -20.78 -7.69
CA LEU A 35 35.20 -21.31 -8.75
C LEU A 35 33.83 -20.65 -8.79
N GLU A 36 33.25 -20.31 -7.63
CA GLU A 36 32.00 -19.55 -7.54
C GLU A 36 32.13 -18.16 -8.15
N ASP A 37 33.21 -17.45 -7.87
CA ASP A 37 33.47 -16.13 -8.43
C ASP A 37 33.59 -16.16 -9.95
N LYS A 38 34.33 -17.18 -10.49
CA LYS A 38 34.41 -17.41 -11.93
C LYS A 38 33.02 -17.66 -12.54
N VAL A 39 32.22 -18.53 -11.93
CA VAL A 39 30.84 -18.81 -12.40
C VAL A 39 29.96 -17.55 -12.35
N ARG A 40 30.06 -16.73 -11.28
CA ARG A 40 29.33 -15.45 -11.18
C ARG A 40 29.73 -14.49 -12.29
N GLU A 41 31.03 -14.39 -12.60
CA GLU A 41 31.54 -13.54 -13.68
C GLU A 41 30.99 -13.99 -15.04
N GLU A 42 31.11 -15.29 -15.36
CA GLU A 42 30.58 -15.87 -16.60
C GLU A 42 29.09 -15.65 -16.75
N LEU A 43 28.29 -15.88 -15.69
CA LEU A 43 26.84 -15.65 -15.69
C LEU A 43 26.50 -14.15 -15.83
N SER A 44 27.27 -13.27 -15.19
CA SER A 44 27.07 -11.83 -15.30
C SER A 44 27.31 -11.35 -16.74
N VAL A 45 28.33 -11.88 -17.42
CA VAL A 45 28.56 -11.56 -18.83
C VAL A 45 27.42 -12.05 -19.72
N GLN A 46 26.92 -13.27 -19.47
CA GLN A 46 25.78 -13.82 -20.22
C GLN A 46 24.47 -13.08 -19.97
N LEU A 47 24.24 -12.58 -18.75
CA LEU A 47 23.01 -11.85 -18.39
C LEU A 47 23.03 -10.37 -18.82
N ARG A 48 24.22 -9.80 -19.01
CA ARG A 48 24.36 -8.38 -19.38
C ARG A 48 23.52 -7.94 -20.58
N PRO A 49 23.44 -8.73 -21.70
CA PRO A 49 22.60 -8.36 -22.84
C PRO A 49 21.10 -8.25 -22.52
N TYR A 50 20.65 -8.94 -21.49
CA TYR A 50 19.22 -8.96 -21.06
C TYR A 50 18.90 -7.96 -19.97
N HIS A 51 19.86 -7.10 -19.58
CA HIS A 51 19.68 -6.14 -18.47
C HIS A 51 18.45 -5.25 -18.67
N ASP A 52 18.32 -4.65 -19.84
CA ASP A 52 17.23 -3.71 -20.12
C ASP A 52 15.89 -4.43 -20.23
N ASP A 53 15.84 -5.61 -20.82
CA ASP A 53 14.64 -6.43 -20.90
C ASP A 53 14.17 -6.87 -19.50
N LEU A 54 15.10 -7.29 -18.64
CA LEU A 54 14.79 -7.67 -17.26
C LEU A 54 14.31 -6.48 -16.43
N LYS A 55 14.89 -5.30 -16.64
CA LYS A 55 14.46 -4.07 -15.99
C LYS A 55 13.05 -3.69 -16.41
N GLN A 56 12.76 -3.70 -17.70
CA GLN A 56 11.42 -3.43 -18.23
C GLN A 56 10.38 -4.44 -17.72
N ALA A 57 10.75 -5.73 -17.68
CA ALA A 57 9.87 -6.77 -17.16
C ALA A 57 9.55 -6.54 -15.67
N LEU A 58 10.54 -6.15 -14.87
CA LEU A 58 10.36 -5.85 -13.45
C LEU A 58 9.43 -4.64 -13.25
N GLU A 59 9.62 -3.58 -14.03
CA GLU A 59 8.75 -2.39 -14.01
C GLU A 59 7.32 -2.74 -14.41
N ALA A 60 7.13 -3.56 -15.45
CA ALA A 60 5.81 -4.01 -15.91
C ALA A 60 5.09 -4.85 -14.84
N VAL A 61 5.81 -5.77 -14.19
CA VAL A 61 5.25 -6.59 -13.09
C VAL A 61 4.88 -5.70 -11.90
N GLY A 62 5.73 -4.73 -11.54
CA GLY A 62 5.43 -3.78 -10.48
C GLY A 62 4.19 -2.95 -10.77
N LEU A 63 4.04 -2.44 -12.00
CA LEU A 63 2.83 -1.72 -12.41
C LEU A 63 1.59 -2.62 -12.34
N LEU A 64 1.69 -3.85 -12.82
CA LEU A 64 0.59 -4.81 -12.78
C LEU A 64 0.15 -5.09 -11.33
N ASP A 65 1.08 -5.26 -10.40
CA ASP A 65 0.79 -5.49 -8.99
C ASP A 65 0.01 -4.31 -8.38
N VAL A 66 0.44 -3.06 -8.66
CA VAL A 66 -0.27 -1.85 -8.23
C VAL A 66 -1.69 -1.80 -8.80
N VAL A 67 -1.88 -2.09 -10.08
CA VAL A 67 -3.21 -2.10 -10.73
C VAL A 67 -4.10 -3.17 -10.10
N LEU A 68 -3.57 -4.37 -9.86
CA LEU A 68 -4.32 -5.45 -9.22
C LEU A 68 -4.69 -5.11 -7.76
N ALA A 69 -3.78 -4.48 -7.01
CA ALA A 69 -4.04 -4.05 -5.64
C ALA A 69 -5.18 -3.02 -5.58
N LYS A 70 -5.15 -2.00 -6.46
CA LYS A 70 -6.21 -1.00 -6.59
C LYS A 70 -7.55 -1.62 -6.98
N ALA A 71 -7.56 -2.53 -7.94
CA ALA A 71 -8.77 -3.23 -8.37
C ALA A 71 -9.38 -4.08 -7.25
N ARG A 72 -8.55 -4.83 -6.52
CA ARG A 72 -9.00 -5.62 -5.36
C ARG A 72 -9.58 -4.74 -4.25
N GLN A 73 -8.93 -3.62 -3.96
CA GLN A 73 -9.42 -2.66 -2.98
C GLN A 73 -10.78 -2.08 -3.41
N ALA A 74 -10.91 -1.67 -4.66
CA ALA A 74 -12.15 -1.13 -5.21
C ALA A 74 -13.31 -2.12 -5.12
N ILE A 75 -13.09 -3.37 -5.50
CA ILE A 75 -14.12 -4.43 -5.45
C ILE A 75 -14.52 -4.75 -4.01
N ARG A 76 -13.54 -5.00 -3.12
CA ARG A 76 -13.81 -5.34 -1.71
C ARG A 76 -14.49 -4.20 -0.96
N GLY A 77 -14.02 -2.97 -1.19
CA GLY A 77 -14.56 -1.78 -0.53
C GLY A 77 -15.84 -1.26 -1.16
N GLN A 78 -16.28 -1.78 -2.31
CA GLN A 78 -17.39 -1.22 -3.09
C GLN A 78 -17.15 0.26 -3.39
N LEU A 79 -15.91 0.57 -3.79
CA LEU A 79 -15.46 1.93 -4.06
C LEU A 79 -15.81 2.33 -5.50
N THR A 80 -15.95 3.62 -5.76
CA THR A 80 -16.27 4.16 -7.09
C THR A 80 -15.10 4.94 -7.68
N LEU A 81 -15.03 5.02 -9.01
CA LEU A 81 -14.11 5.91 -9.70
C LEU A 81 -14.63 7.35 -9.59
N PRO A 82 -13.88 8.28 -8.96
CA PRO A 82 -14.29 9.66 -8.86
C PRO A 82 -14.21 10.36 -10.23
N GLN A 83 -15.10 11.30 -10.46
CA GLN A 83 -15.04 12.22 -11.59
C GLN A 83 -14.30 13.50 -11.17
N ILE A 84 -13.50 14.06 -12.07
CA ILE A 84 -12.86 15.36 -11.84
C ILE A 84 -13.73 16.40 -12.56
N PRO A 85 -14.49 17.22 -11.81
CA PRO A 85 -15.35 18.25 -12.40
C PRO A 85 -14.50 19.40 -12.98
N GLU A 86 -15.01 20.06 -14.00
CA GLU A 86 -14.40 21.26 -14.58
C GLU A 86 -14.46 22.45 -13.61
N GLU A 87 -15.49 22.53 -12.79
CA GLU A 87 -15.66 23.52 -11.73
C GLU A 87 -15.44 22.91 -10.35
N GLY A 88 -14.84 23.68 -9.44
CA GLY A 88 -14.29 23.22 -8.17
C GLY A 88 -15.30 22.83 -7.08
N GLU A 89 -16.45 22.26 -7.44
CA GLU A 89 -17.39 21.68 -6.48
C GLU A 89 -17.01 20.24 -6.13
N MET A 90 -17.18 19.90 -4.85
CA MET A 90 -17.03 18.54 -4.36
C MET A 90 -18.39 17.95 -4.03
N VAL A 91 -18.75 16.86 -4.68
CA VAL A 91 -20.04 16.21 -4.53
C VAL A 91 -19.87 14.74 -4.22
N PHE A 92 -20.54 14.25 -3.19
CA PHE A 92 -20.62 12.85 -2.85
C PHE A 92 -22.07 12.38 -2.77
N GLU A 93 -22.34 11.22 -3.34
CA GLU A 93 -23.54 10.45 -3.09
C GLU A 93 -23.16 9.18 -2.33
N GLY A 94 -23.69 9.01 -1.14
CA GLY A 94 -23.43 7.85 -0.32
C GLY A 94 -21.99 7.72 0.16
N LEU A 95 -21.36 8.79 0.61
CA LEU A 95 -20.02 8.80 1.22
C LEU A 95 -20.03 7.99 2.51
N PHE A 96 -19.00 7.18 2.71
CA PHE A 96 -18.82 6.37 3.92
C PHE A 96 -17.33 6.27 4.30
N HIS A 97 -17.07 5.86 5.55
CA HIS A 97 -15.73 5.54 6.03
C HIS A 97 -15.52 4.01 6.00
N PRO A 98 -14.62 3.46 5.16
CA PRO A 98 -14.51 2.01 4.97
C PRO A 98 -14.28 1.23 6.27
N GLN A 99 -13.31 1.66 7.09
CA GLN A 99 -12.99 0.99 8.35
C GLN A 99 -14.14 1.03 9.35
N ILE A 100 -14.79 2.19 9.49
CA ILE A 100 -15.92 2.33 10.45
C ILE A 100 -17.12 1.52 9.97
N ARG A 101 -17.36 1.49 8.65
CA ARG A 101 -18.41 0.62 8.08
C ARG A 101 -18.13 -0.84 8.41
N GLU A 102 -16.91 -1.31 8.20
CA GLU A 102 -16.52 -2.69 8.49
C GLU A 102 -16.68 -3.04 9.98
N ILE A 103 -16.27 -2.18 10.89
CA ILE A 103 -16.46 -2.37 12.33
C ILE A 103 -17.94 -2.48 12.69
N LEU A 104 -18.77 -1.55 12.20
CA LEU A 104 -20.19 -1.57 12.46
C LEU A 104 -20.89 -2.81 11.89
N GLU A 105 -20.51 -3.26 10.70
CA GLU A 105 -21.03 -4.47 10.08
C GLU A 105 -20.68 -5.71 10.91
N GLN A 106 -19.48 -5.79 11.48
CA GLN A 106 -19.05 -6.88 12.39
C GLN A 106 -19.88 -6.87 13.69
N GLU A 107 -20.32 -5.70 14.15
CA GLU A 107 -21.22 -5.53 15.29
C GLU A 107 -22.71 -5.75 14.95
N GLY A 108 -23.03 -6.09 13.71
CA GLY A 108 -24.43 -6.23 13.24
C GLY A 108 -25.16 -4.88 13.07
N ARG A 109 -24.43 -3.80 12.95
CA ARG A 109 -24.94 -2.43 12.79
C ARG A 109 -24.70 -1.93 11.38
N ALA A 110 -25.58 -1.07 10.86
CA ALA A 110 -25.41 -0.48 9.54
C ALA A 110 -24.72 0.89 9.64
N PHE A 111 -23.76 1.13 8.73
CA PHE A 111 -23.21 2.48 8.52
C PHE A 111 -24.20 3.32 7.72
N GLN A 112 -24.51 4.51 8.19
CA GLN A 112 -25.33 5.45 7.44
C GLN A 112 -24.47 6.30 6.51
N ALA A 113 -24.51 5.98 5.21
CA ALA A 113 -23.83 6.76 4.19
C ALA A 113 -24.47 8.15 4.01
N VAL A 114 -23.66 9.15 3.66
CA VAL A 114 -24.06 10.56 3.61
C VAL A 114 -23.92 11.11 2.21
N ASP A 115 -24.93 11.83 1.75
CA ASP A 115 -24.84 12.67 0.56
C ASP A 115 -24.35 14.06 0.97
N LEU A 116 -23.34 14.59 0.29
CA LEU A 116 -22.65 15.82 0.66
C LEU A 116 -22.27 16.63 -0.57
N LYS A 117 -22.55 17.93 -0.53
CA LYS A 117 -22.06 18.90 -1.50
C LYS A 117 -21.25 19.97 -0.77
N LEU A 118 -20.00 20.16 -1.19
CA LEU A 118 -19.12 21.21 -0.69
C LEU A 118 -18.82 22.17 -1.82
N GLU A 119 -19.15 23.43 -1.60
CA GLU A 119 -18.89 24.52 -2.53
C GLU A 119 -17.61 25.25 -2.13
N LYS A 120 -17.09 26.04 -3.04
CA LYS A 120 -15.92 26.88 -2.76
C LYS A 120 -16.25 27.89 -1.65
N GLY A 121 -15.46 27.91 -0.60
CA GLY A 121 -15.65 28.76 0.57
C GLY A 121 -15.68 27.98 1.88
N THR A 122 -16.43 28.48 2.86
CA THR A 122 -16.51 27.87 4.19
C THR A 122 -17.81 27.09 4.33
N THR A 123 -17.71 25.81 4.66
CA THR A 123 -18.85 24.95 5.01
C THR A 123 -18.82 24.65 6.50
N VAL A 124 -19.95 24.87 7.19
CA VAL A 124 -20.11 24.59 8.63
C VAL A 124 -20.93 23.32 8.80
N ILE A 125 -20.36 22.32 9.50
CA ILE A 125 -21.03 21.06 9.84
C ILE A 125 -21.47 21.13 11.30
N THR A 126 -22.77 21.11 11.56
CA THR A 126 -23.36 21.16 12.89
C THR A 126 -24.10 19.87 13.22
N GLY A 127 -24.24 19.58 14.50
CA GLY A 127 -24.97 18.39 14.96
C GLY A 127 -24.65 18.07 16.42
N ALA A 128 -25.41 17.17 17.02
CA ALA A 128 -25.17 16.69 18.39
C ALA A 128 -23.81 16.03 18.53
N ASN A 129 -23.30 15.95 19.77
CA ASN A 129 -22.09 15.13 20.03
C ASN A 129 -22.39 13.67 19.70
N MET A 130 -21.38 12.96 19.21
CA MET A 130 -21.48 11.59 18.68
C MET A 130 -22.36 11.41 17.43
N ALA A 131 -22.80 12.51 16.79
CA ALA A 131 -23.58 12.45 15.54
C ALA A 131 -22.75 12.13 14.28
N GLY A 132 -21.46 11.77 14.43
CA GLY A 132 -20.60 11.38 13.32
C GLY A 132 -19.93 12.54 12.56
N LYS A 133 -19.90 13.77 13.09
CA LYS A 133 -19.25 14.93 12.46
C LYS A 133 -17.78 14.67 12.12
N THR A 134 -17.03 14.16 13.09
CA THR A 134 -15.60 13.80 12.92
C THR A 134 -15.42 12.69 11.89
N VAL A 135 -16.29 11.68 11.90
CA VAL A 135 -16.29 10.60 10.92
C VAL A 135 -16.53 11.13 9.51
N LEU A 136 -17.45 12.08 9.36
CA LEU A 136 -17.71 12.72 8.06
C LEU A 136 -16.49 13.48 7.55
N LEU A 137 -15.81 14.28 8.39
CA LEU A 137 -14.57 14.98 8.02
C LEU A 137 -13.46 14.00 7.63
N LYS A 138 -13.24 12.96 8.44
CA LYS A 138 -12.28 11.90 8.14
C LYS A 138 -12.61 11.17 6.82
N SER A 139 -13.89 10.98 6.50
CA SER A 139 -14.34 10.35 5.25
C SER A 139 -14.04 11.21 4.02
N VAL A 140 -14.31 12.53 4.10
CA VAL A 140 -13.99 13.48 3.03
C VAL A 140 -12.48 13.55 2.79
N GLN A 141 -11.69 13.66 3.86
CA GLN A 141 -10.24 13.68 3.81
C GLN A 141 -9.69 12.41 3.15
N LEU A 142 -10.15 11.24 3.60
CA LEU A 142 -9.73 9.95 3.05
C LEU A 142 -10.08 9.84 1.56
N ALA A 143 -11.29 10.25 1.17
CA ALA A 143 -11.71 10.24 -0.23
C ALA A 143 -10.83 11.16 -1.08
N GLN A 144 -10.45 12.35 -0.58
CA GLN A 144 -9.56 13.27 -1.30
C GLN A 144 -8.17 12.67 -1.48
N TYR A 145 -7.58 12.08 -0.45
CA TYR A 145 -6.28 11.42 -0.59
C TYR A 145 -6.35 10.24 -1.56
N LEU A 146 -7.35 9.37 -1.43
CA LEU A 146 -7.50 8.23 -2.33
C LEU A 146 -7.57 8.68 -3.79
N MET A 147 -8.39 9.71 -4.09
CA MET A 147 -8.53 10.26 -5.44
C MET A 147 -7.19 10.80 -5.97
N GLN A 148 -6.47 11.62 -5.19
CA GLN A 148 -5.20 12.23 -5.62
C GLN A 148 -4.09 11.22 -5.85
N PHE A 149 -4.12 10.07 -5.17
CA PHE A 149 -3.23 8.95 -5.45
C PHE A 149 -3.75 7.99 -6.53
N GLY A 150 -4.84 8.35 -7.21
CA GLY A 150 -5.42 7.56 -8.29
C GLY A 150 -6.06 6.26 -7.82
N PHE A 151 -6.64 6.26 -6.63
CA PHE A 151 -7.48 5.18 -6.10
C PHE A 151 -8.96 5.48 -6.29
N TYR A 152 -9.77 4.44 -6.17
CA TYR A 152 -11.22 4.55 -6.07
C TYR A 152 -11.61 5.09 -4.69
N VAL A 153 -12.76 5.77 -4.60
CA VAL A 153 -13.19 6.48 -3.39
C VAL A 153 -14.44 5.83 -2.76
N PRO A 154 -14.61 5.95 -1.43
CA PRO A 154 -15.69 5.31 -0.70
C PRO A 154 -17.01 6.09 -0.80
N ALA A 155 -17.61 6.06 -1.96
CA ALA A 155 -18.91 6.65 -2.23
C ALA A 155 -19.63 5.87 -3.36
N ARG A 156 -20.95 6.06 -3.51
CA ARG A 156 -21.69 5.56 -4.67
C ARG A 156 -21.36 6.35 -5.94
N ARG A 157 -21.23 7.67 -5.80
CA ARG A 157 -20.72 8.60 -6.82
C ARG A 157 -19.91 9.68 -6.14
N ALA A 158 -18.88 10.16 -6.80
CA ALA A 158 -18.06 11.26 -6.34
C ALA A 158 -17.60 12.13 -7.50
N GLY A 159 -17.78 13.44 -7.36
CA GLY A 159 -17.14 14.47 -8.15
C GLY A 159 -16.20 15.26 -7.26
N MET A 160 -14.91 15.28 -7.57
CA MET A 160 -13.90 15.85 -6.66
C MET A 160 -12.83 16.60 -7.46
N PRO A 161 -12.55 17.87 -7.13
CA PRO A 161 -11.47 18.62 -7.76
C PRO A 161 -10.11 18.13 -7.25
N LEU A 162 -9.08 18.33 -8.06
CA LEU A 162 -7.70 18.24 -7.59
C LEU A 162 -7.39 19.46 -6.72
N VAL A 163 -6.74 19.21 -5.59
CA VAL A 163 -6.32 20.26 -4.64
C VAL A 163 -4.81 20.21 -4.41
N GLU A 164 -4.22 21.35 -4.15
CA GLU A 164 -2.78 21.44 -3.89
C GLU A 164 -2.40 20.88 -2.51
N GLN A 165 -3.29 21.08 -1.52
CA GLN A 165 -3.06 20.67 -0.15
C GLN A 165 -4.36 20.24 0.51
N VAL A 166 -4.26 19.28 1.42
CA VAL A 166 -5.31 18.90 2.36
C VAL A 166 -4.75 19.12 3.77
N LEU A 167 -5.25 20.14 4.44
CA LEU A 167 -4.86 20.45 5.83
C LEU A 167 -6.01 20.06 6.74
N THR A 168 -5.71 19.36 7.83
CA THR A 168 -6.72 18.93 8.80
C THR A 168 -6.21 19.18 10.21
N SER A 169 -7.12 19.71 11.05
CA SER A 169 -6.99 19.72 12.49
C SER A 169 -8.18 18.95 13.03
N ILE A 170 -7.95 17.74 13.47
CA ILE A 170 -8.96 16.84 14.04
C ILE A 170 -8.35 16.37 15.36
N GLY A 171 -8.94 16.79 16.49
CA GLY A 171 -8.49 16.43 17.82
C GLY A 171 -8.43 14.90 18.02
N ASP A 172 -7.51 14.44 18.86
CA ASP A 172 -7.31 13.01 19.12
C ASP A 172 -8.52 12.38 19.81
N ASP A 173 -8.86 11.17 19.39
CA ASP A 173 -10.01 10.37 19.88
C ASP A 173 -9.95 10.05 21.41
N GLN A 174 -8.85 10.40 22.12
CA GLN A 174 -8.69 10.10 23.54
C GLN A 174 -9.58 10.94 24.45
N ASP A 175 -10.06 12.09 24.01
CA ASP A 175 -10.96 12.94 24.81
C ASP A 175 -12.45 12.64 24.59
N GLU A 176 -12.81 11.82 23.62
CA GLU A 176 -14.20 11.35 23.42
C GLU A 176 -14.71 10.52 24.60
N LEU A 177 -13.81 9.85 25.34
CA LEU A 177 -14.13 9.10 26.57
C LEU A 177 -14.56 10.02 27.72
N ASN A 178 -14.18 11.29 27.71
CA ASN A 178 -14.52 12.28 28.73
C ASN A 178 -15.72 13.17 28.35
N GLY A 179 -16.31 12.96 27.17
CA GLY A 179 -17.49 13.71 26.73
C GLY A 179 -17.22 15.18 26.37
N LEU A 180 -15.96 15.57 26.21
CA LEU A 180 -15.56 16.91 25.78
C LEU A 180 -15.65 17.01 24.26
N SER A 181 -16.06 18.18 23.73
CA SER A 181 -15.99 18.41 22.29
C SER A 181 -14.56 18.65 21.88
N SER A 182 -14.18 18.21 20.65
CA SER A 182 -12.84 18.46 20.09
C SER A 182 -12.43 19.94 20.12
N TYR A 183 -13.40 20.85 20.06
CA TYR A 183 -13.18 22.31 20.19
C TYR A 183 -12.83 22.76 21.61
N ALA A 184 -13.18 21.99 22.64
CA ALA A 184 -12.85 22.30 24.03
C ALA A 184 -11.52 21.62 24.47
N ALA A 185 -11.00 20.72 23.66
CA ALA A 185 -9.75 20.00 23.88
C ALA A 185 -8.54 20.63 23.15
N GLU A 186 -8.77 21.50 22.15
CA GLU A 186 -7.79 22.37 21.51
C GLU A 186 -7.67 23.72 22.21
#